data_7903fe074ef4f4782b6d19c2b0097ce1
#
_entry.id   7903fe074ef4f4782b6d19c2b0097ce1
#
_cell.length_a   1.000
_cell.length_b   1.000
_cell.length_c   1.000
_cell.angle_alpha   90.00
_cell.angle_beta   90.00
_cell.angle_gamma   90.00
#
_symmetry.space_group_name_H-M   'P 1'
#
loop_
_entity.id
_entity.type
_entity.pdbx_description
1 polymer ?
#
loop_
_entity_poly.entity_id
_entity_poly.type
_entity_poly.pdbx_seq_one_letter_code
_entity_poly.pdbx_strand_id
1 'polypeptide(L)'
;MAMFMAHLTHPVEACYLVSEETKKKLKEHSSKREELAKKHEIKIISAVYPPLEHEIFYIIEAPSFRNVELYLREMGFALYNKIKIRHVQSMEKALDRLQEL
;
A
#
# COMPACT_ATOMS: atom_id res chain seq x y z
N MET A 1 -14.41 0.00 -9.47
CA MET A 1 -13.08 -0.46 -9.04
C MET A 1 -13.20 -1.19 -7.72
N ALA A 2 -12.30 -2.12 -7.45
CA ALA A 2 -12.27 -2.83 -6.19
C ALA A 2 -11.40 -2.10 -5.17
N MET A 3 -11.63 -2.35 -3.89
CA MET A 3 -10.87 -1.76 -2.80
C MET A 3 -9.97 -2.84 -2.17
N PHE A 4 -8.75 -2.46 -1.86
CA PHE A 4 -7.75 -3.35 -1.27
C PHE A 4 -7.06 -2.69 -0.08
N MET A 5 -6.71 -3.51 0.91
CA MET A 5 -5.85 -3.08 1.99
C MET A 5 -4.48 -3.74 1.79
N ALA A 6 -3.43 -2.94 1.78
CA ALA A 6 -2.07 -3.44 1.76
C ALA A 6 -1.41 -3.19 3.10
N HIS A 7 -0.89 -4.23 3.70
CA HIS A 7 -0.18 -4.19 4.97
C HIS A 7 1.28 -4.56 4.71
N LEU A 8 2.17 -3.61 4.95
CA LEU A 8 3.60 -3.75 4.70
C LEU A 8 4.33 -3.77 6.04
N THR A 9 5.22 -4.73 6.21
CA THR A 9 6.05 -4.83 7.43
C THR A 9 7.51 -4.99 7.03
N HIS A 10 8.41 -4.39 7.80
CA HIS A 10 9.84 -4.51 7.57
C HIS A 10 10.59 -4.58 8.89
N PRO A 11 11.77 -5.23 8.92
CA PRO A 11 12.59 -5.27 10.12
C PRO A 11 13.20 -3.90 10.42
N VAL A 12 13.59 -3.67 11.67
CA VAL A 12 14.18 -2.41 12.13
C VAL A 12 15.36 -1.99 11.25
N GLU A 13 16.25 -2.91 10.96
CA GLU A 13 17.48 -2.66 10.20
C GLU A 13 17.23 -2.26 8.74
N ALA A 14 16.05 -2.56 8.22
CA ALA A 14 15.67 -2.19 6.84
C ALA A 14 14.85 -0.91 6.79
N CYS A 15 14.47 -0.34 7.93
CA CYS A 15 13.67 0.88 7.99
C CYS A 15 14.46 2.07 7.43
N TYR A 16 13.80 2.92 6.65
CA TYR A 16 14.44 4.11 6.06
C TYR A 16 14.97 5.08 7.13
N LEU A 17 14.45 5.01 8.34
CA LEU A 17 14.93 5.83 9.47
C LEU A 17 16.29 5.35 9.98
N VAL A 18 16.66 4.10 9.72
CA VAL A 18 17.88 3.48 10.21
C VAL A 18 18.84 3.17 9.06
N SER A 19 18.31 2.76 7.92
CA SER A 19 19.09 2.33 6.76
C SER A 19 19.21 3.45 5.72
N GLU A 20 20.42 3.94 5.50
CA GLU A 20 20.69 4.94 4.46
C GLU A 20 20.44 4.38 3.06
N GLU A 21 20.70 3.10 2.85
CA GLU A 21 20.45 2.43 1.58
C GLU A 21 18.95 2.41 1.26
N THR A 22 18.12 2.02 2.23
CA THR A 22 16.67 2.00 2.07
C THR A 22 16.13 3.41 1.83
N LYS A 23 16.62 4.39 2.57
CA LYS A 23 16.25 5.80 2.42
C LYS A 23 16.52 6.29 1.00
N LYS A 24 17.69 5.97 0.46
CA LYS A 24 18.07 6.38 -0.90
C LYS A 24 17.14 5.76 -1.94
N LYS A 25 16.87 4.46 -1.83
CA LYS A 25 15.98 3.73 -2.74
C LYS A 25 14.57 4.28 -2.66
N LEU A 26 14.08 4.54 -1.45
CA LEU A 26 12.74 5.09 -1.25
C LEU A 26 12.58 6.47 -1.89
N LYS A 27 13.59 7.33 -1.78
CA LYS A 27 13.59 8.63 -2.45
C LYS A 27 13.52 8.50 -3.96
N GLU A 28 14.29 7.60 -4.55
CA GLU A 28 14.28 7.36 -5.99
C GLU A 28 12.91 6.90 -6.49
N HIS A 29 12.30 5.94 -5.80
CA HIS A 29 11.00 5.40 -6.18
C HIS A 29 9.85 6.37 -5.90
N SER A 30 9.89 7.08 -4.77
CA SER A 30 8.80 7.98 -4.39
C SER A 30 8.66 9.18 -5.33
N SER A 31 9.73 9.57 -6.02
CA SER A 31 9.66 10.62 -7.02
C SER A 31 8.77 10.25 -8.21
N LYS A 32 8.53 8.96 -8.42
CA LYS A 32 7.71 8.42 -9.51
C LYS A 32 6.30 8.04 -9.08
N ARG A 33 5.92 8.30 -7.82
CA ARG A 33 4.66 7.78 -7.27
C ARG A 33 3.41 8.19 -8.04
N GLU A 34 3.34 9.43 -8.51
CA GLU A 34 2.19 9.90 -9.26
C GLU A 34 2.09 9.26 -10.63
N GLU A 35 3.23 9.13 -11.30
CA GLU A 35 3.32 8.47 -12.60
C GLU A 35 2.94 7.00 -12.50
N LEU A 36 3.45 6.30 -11.47
CA LEU A 36 3.16 4.90 -11.25
C LEU A 36 1.69 4.67 -10.85
N ALA A 37 1.12 5.57 -10.06
CA ALA A 37 -0.29 5.49 -9.71
C ALA A 37 -1.17 5.61 -10.96
N LYS A 38 -0.85 6.53 -11.87
CA LYS A 38 -1.55 6.66 -13.15
C LYS A 38 -1.40 5.41 -14.01
N LYS A 39 -0.17 4.92 -14.11
CA LYS A 39 0.15 3.74 -14.93
C LYS A 39 -0.66 2.52 -14.53
N HIS A 40 -0.83 2.31 -13.23
CA HIS A 40 -1.54 1.14 -12.69
C HIS A 40 -2.97 1.43 -12.25
N GLU A 41 -3.48 2.61 -12.56
CA GLU A 41 -4.84 3.04 -12.22
C GLU A 41 -5.13 2.94 -10.73
N ILE A 42 -4.20 3.41 -9.92
CA ILE A 42 -4.25 3.36 -8.46
C ILE A 42 -4.82 4.67 -7.90
N LYS A 43 -5.80 4.53 -7.00
CA LYS A 43 -6.28 5.64 -6.19
C LYS A 43 -6.01 5.32 -4.73
N ILE A 44 -5.18 6.12 -4.09
CA ILE A 44 -4.87 5.96 -2.67
C ILE A 44 -5.97 6.63 -1.86
N ILE A 45 -6.71 5.83 -1.09
CA ILE A 45 -7.77 6.33 -0.20
C ILE A 45 -7.17 6.76 1.12
N SER A 46 -6.23 5.96 1.64
CA SER A 46 -5.56 6.22 2.90
C SER A 46 -4.19 5.57 2.90
N ALA A 47 -3.21 6.27 3.47
CA ALA A 47 -1.86 5.73 3.66
C ALA A 47 -1.37 6.22 5.01
N VAL A 48 -1.18 5.30 5.94
CA VAL A 48 -0.81 5.62 7.32
C VAL A 48 0.25 4.65 7.83
N TYR A 49 0.97 5.06 8.85
CA TYR A 49 1.93 4.19 9.51
C TYR A 49 2.04 4.54 11.00
N PRO A 50 2.18 3.55 11.89
CA PRO A 50 2.49 3.80 13.29
C PRO A 50 3.99 4.10 13.39
N PRO A 51 4.41 5.27 13.91
CA PRO A 51 5.80 5.74 13.79
C PRO A 51 6.91 4.82 14.32
N LEU A 52 6.63 3.98 15.29
CA LEU A 52 7.68 3.15 15.90
C LEU A 52 7.52 1.65 15.65
N GLU A 53 6.54 1.24 14.84
CA GLU A 53 6.20 -0.17 14.69
C GLU A 53 6.64 -0.81 13.37
N HIS A 54 7.30 -0.04 12.50
CA HIS A 54 7.82 -0.55 11.22
C HIS A 54 6.78 -1.23 10.34
N GLU A 55 5.60 -0.62 10.26
CA GLU A 55 4.47 -1.07 9.47
C GLU A 55 3.93 0.07 8.64
N ILE A 56 3.30 -0.25 7.52
CA ILE A 56 2.62 0.72 6.65
C ILE A 56 1.28 0.12 6.27
N PHE A 57 0.23 0.94 6.27
CA PHE A 57 -1.11 0.53 5.89
C PHE A 57 -1.63 1.40 4.77
N TYR A 58 -2.05 0.76 3.68
CA TYR A 58 -2.70 1.44 2.56
C TYR A 58 -4.12 0.93 2.40
N ILE A 59 -5.02 1.85 2.08
CA ILE A 59 -6.34 1.51 1.51
C ILE A 59 -6.32 2.06 0.09
N ILE A 60 -6.52 1.19 -0.89
CA ILE A 60 -6.31 1.49 -2.31
C ILE A 60 -7.52 1.04 -3.11
N GLU A 61 -8.00 1.89 -4.03
CA GLU A 61 -8.92 1.48 -5.08
C GLU A 61 -8.13 1.22 -6.35
N ALA A 62 -8.41 0.09 -6.99
CA ALA A 62 -7.74 -0.33 -8.21
C ALA A 62 -8.64 -1.27 -9.01
N PRO A 63 -8.37 -1.45 -10.32
CA PRO A 63 -9.15 -2.40 -11.12
C PRO A 63 -9.01 -3.85 -10.67
N SER A 64 -7.85 -4.25 -10.17
CA SER A 64 -7.61 -5.62 -9.75
C SER A 64 -6.47 -5.71 -8.74
N PHE A 65 -6.35 -6.86 -8.11
CA PHE A 65 -5.23 -7.21 -7.22
C PHE A 65 -3.88 -6.99 -7.94
N ARG A 66 -3.79 -7.40 -9.18
CA ARG A 66 -2.54 -7.30 -9.96
C ARG A 66 -2.06 -5.85 -10.10
N ASN A 67 -2.98 -4.91 -10.28
CA ASN A 67 -2.64 -3.49 -10.36
C ASN A 67 -1.99 -3.00 -9.06
N VAL A 68 -2.52 -3.42 -7.91
CA VAL A 68 -1.95 -3.07 -6.59
C VAL A 68 -0.57 -3.70 -6.42
N GLU A 69 -0.45 -4.97 -6.76
CA GLU A 69 0.82 -5.70 -6.66
C GLU A 69 1.92 -5.02 -7.48
N LEU A 70 1.63 -4.71 -8.73
CA LEU A 70 2.60 -4.07 -9.62
C LEU A 70 2.99 -2.67 -9.13
N TYR A 71 2.00 -1.90 -8.67
CA TYR A 71 2.26 -0.57 -8.14
C TYR A 71 3.20 -0.61 -6.94
N LEU A 72 2.91 -1.44 -5.95
CA LEU A 72 3.73 -1.54 -4.75
C LEU A 72 5.14 -2.08 -5.07
N ARG A 73 5.23 -2.98 -6.03
CA ARG A 73 6.52 -3.52 -6.48
C ARG A 73 7.36 -2.44 -7.16
N GLU A 74 6.78 -1.69 -8.09
CA GLU A 74 7.48 -0.63 -8.81
C GLU A 74 7.81 0.58 -7.92
N MET A 75 7.05 0.78 -6.84
CA MET A 75 7.39 1.77 -5.82
C MET A 75 8.58 1.34 -4.95
N GLY A 76 9.09 0.13 -5.15
CA GLY A 76 10.24 -0.37 -4.41
C GLY A 76 9.94 -0.95 -3.04
N PHE A 77 8.67 -0.96 -2.62
CA PHE A 77 8.31 -1.45 -1.28
C PHE A 77 8.62 -2.93 -1.09
N ALA A 78 8.53 -3.75 -2.15
CA ALA A 78 8.83 -5.17 -2.06
C ALA A 78 10.31 -5.48 -1.79
N LEU A 79 11.20 -4.50 -1.98
CA LEU A 79 12.63 -4.68 -1.75
C LEU A 79 12.97 -4.86 -0.27
N TYR A 80 12.16 -4.30 0.63
CA TYR A 80 12.45 -4.33 2.06
C TYR A 80 11.23 -4.57 2.96
N ASN A 81 10.06 -4.77 2.38
CA ASN A 81 8.84 -5.07 3.13
C ASN A 81 8.30 -6.45 2.78
N LYS A 82 7.73 -7.10 3.78
CA LYS A 82 6.78 -8.18 3.55
C LYS A 82 5.42 -7.54 3.32
N ILE A 83 4.75 -7.88 2.24
CA ILE A 83 3.50 -7.24 1.82
C ILE A 83 2.36 -8.25 1.83
N LYS A 84 1.26 -7.88 2.50
CA LYS A 84 0.01 -8.62 2.46
C LYS A 84 -1.04 -7.72 1.85
N ILE A 85 -1.72 -8.20 0.82
CA ILE A 85 -2.77 -7.46 0.12
C ILE A 85 -4.06 -8.25 0.26
N ARG A 86 -5.14 -7.57 0.69
CA ARG A 86 -6.45 -8.18 0.88
C ARG A 86 -7.51 -7.37 0.18
N HIS A 87 -8.43 -8.05 -0.48
CA HIS A 87 -9.65 -7.42 -0.98
C HIS A 87 -10.52 -7.05 0.23
N VAL A 88 -10.98 -5.82 0.29
CA VAL A 88 -11.80 -5.32 1.40
C VAL A 88 -13.01 -4.56 0.86
N GLN A 89 -14.00 -4.38 1.71
CA GLN A 89 -15.20 -3.59 1.40
C GLN A 89 -15.44 -2.62 2.55
N SER A 90 -16.11 -1.50 2.27
CA SER A 90 -16.44 -0.56 3.32
C SER A 90 -17.49 -1.19 4.26
N MET A 91 -17.42 -0.82 5.52
CA MET A 91 -18.42 -1.26 6.50
C MET A 91 -19.82 -0.76 6.16
N GLU A 92 -19.93 0.37 5.49
CA GLU A 92 -21.22 0.89 5.02
C GLU A 92 -21.93 -0.09 4.12
N LYS A 93 -21.19 -0.73 3.19
CA LYS A 93 -21.77 -1.76 2.31
C LYS A 93 -22.27 -2.96 3.10
N ALA A 94 -21.55 -3.38 4.13
CA ALA A 94 -21.97 -4.47 4.98
C ALA A 94 -23.24 -4.12 5.77
N LEU A 95 -23.30 -2.91 6.31
CA LEU A 95 -24.45 -2.43 7.05
C LEU A 95 -25.70 -2.29 6.18
N ASP A 96 -25.52 -1.82 4.95
CA ASP A 96 -26.62 -1.72 3.98
C ASP A 96 -27.19 -3.11 3.65
N ARG A 97 -26.33 -4.11 3.48
CA ARG A 97 -26.76 -5.49 3.24
C ARG A 97 -27.55 -6.06 4.41
N LEU A 98 -27.18 -5.72 5.64
CA LEU A 98 -27.92 -6.18 6.83
C LEU A 98 -29.35 -5.69 6.82
N GLN A 99 -29.62 -4.51 6.30
CA GLN A 99 -30.97 -3.95 6.22
C GLN A 99 -31.81 -4.63 5.14
N GLU A 100 -31.19 -5.26 4.17
CA GLU A 100 -31.87 -6.02 3.12
C GLU A 100 -32.26 -7.42 3.57
N LEU A 101 -31.69 -7.90 4.64
CA LEU A 101 -31.99 -9.21 5.23
C LEU A 101 -33.17 -9.14 6.19
#